data_d0d0716d36a3b9bac94aa16f68e954a0
#
_entry.id   d0d0716d36a3b9bac94aa16f68e954a0
#
_cell.length_a   1.000
_cell.length_b   1.000
_cell.length_c   1.000
_cell.angle_alpha   90.00
_cell.angle_beta   90.00
_cell.angle_gamma   90.00
#
_symmetry.space_group_name_H-M   'P 1'
#
loop_
_entity.id
_entity.type
_entity.pdbx_description
1 polymer ?
#
loop_
_entity_poly.entity_id
_entity_poly.type
_entity_poly.pdbx_seq_one_letter_code
_entity_poly.pdbx_strand_id
1 'polypeptide(L)'
;MNIPTAIQTEEASKKPADVVVRGTASGFLQEVASGKHHLQADEPVIAGGNDAAPGPYDYLLIGLGVCTSMTVGLYARRKQWPLENITVSLSHSRIHAKDCEECETKEGMLDRIDTNIELTGPLTPEQHAKLMEIAAKCPVHRTLKSEINIRLRADPAARP
;
A
#
# COMPACT_ATOMS: atom_id res chain seq x y z
N MET A 1 -48.76 -18.53 22.38
CA MET A 1 -48.52 -18.72 20.92
C MET A 1 -47.35 -17.87 20.53
N ASN A 2 -46.18 -18.48 20.36
CA ASN A 2 -44.96 -17.79 20.02
C ASN A 2 -44.79 -17.73 18.51
N ILE A 3 -44.65 -16.56 17.98
CA ILE A 3 -44.31 -16.30 16.58
C ILE A 3 -42.79 -16.41 16.46
N PRO A 4 -42.23 -17.22 15.57
CA PRO A 4 -40.79 -17.26 15.38
C PRO A 4 -40.32 -16.02 14.63
N THR A 5 -39.32 -15.35 15.20
CA THR A 5 -38.61 -14.26 14.61
C THR A 5 -37.93 -14.70 13.30
N ALA A 6 -38.33 -14.09 12.20
CA ALA A 6 -37.71 -14.29 10.91
C ALA A 6 -36.22 -13.94 10.97
N ILE A 7 -35.38 -14.89 10.69
CA ILE A 7 -33.95 -14.70 10.43
C ILE A 7 -33.86 -13.91 9.11
N GLN A 8 -33.62 -12.64 9.21
CA GLN A 8 -33.23 -11.82 8.06
C GLN A 8 -31.84 -12.27 7.62
N THR A 9 -31.78 -13.09 6.59
CA THR A 9 -30.56 -13.32 5.82
C THR A 9 -30.26 -12.05 5.06
N GLU A 10 -29.34 -11.22 5.60
CA GLU A 10 -28.69 -10.16 4.84
C GLU A 10 -27.92 -10.79 3.68
N GLU A 11 -28.55 -10.87 2.51
CA GLU A 11 -27.84 -10.94 1.24
C GLU A 11 -27.13 -9.59 1.04
N ALA A 12 -25.97 -9.45 1.68
CA ALA A 12 -25.05 -8.37 1.39
C ALA A 12 -24.65 -8.51 -0.09
N SER A 13 -25.16 -7.62 -0.92
CA SER A 13 -24.72 -7.40 -2.30
C SER A 13 -23.20 -7.47 -2.34
N LYS A 14 -22.64 -8.57 -2.87
CA LYS A 14 -21.20 -8.82 -2.89
C LYS A 14 -20.59 -7.83 -3.88
N LYS A 15 -20.12 -6.68 -3.37
CA LYS A 15 -19.30 -5.74 -4.18
C LYS A 15 -18.16 -6.56 -4.79
N PRO A 16 -17.91 -6.46 -6.11
CA PRO A 16 -16.78 -7.14 -6.73
C PRO A 16 -15.48 -6.78 -5.98
N ALA A 17 -14.56 -7.73 -5.87
CA ALA A 17 -13.25 -7.45 -5.28
C ALA A 17 -12.51 -6.40 -6.11
N ASP A 18 -11.91 -5.42 -5.45
CA ASP A 18 -11.13 -4.37 -6.11
C ASP A 18 -9.84 -4.95 -6.74
N VAL A 19 -9.29 -6.00 -6.12
CA VAL A 19 -8.11 -6.74 -6.60
C VAL A 19 -8.35 -8.24 -6.43
N VAL A 20 -7.95 -9.02 -7.43
CA VAL A 20 -7.98 -10.48 -7.39
C VAL A 20 -6.59 -11.02 -7.68
N VAL A 21 -6.07 -11.84 -6.79
CA VAL A 21 -4.78 -12.52 -6.96
C VAL A 21 -5.04 -14.01 -7.17
N ARG A 22 -4.36 -14.61 -8.14
CA ARG A 22 -4.41 -16.04 -8.45
C ARG A 22 -3.01 -16.61 -8.53
N GLY A 23 -2.78 -17.68 -7.81
CA GLY A 23 -1.53 -18.43 -7.83
C GLY A 23 -1.76 -19.92 -7.75
N THR A 24 -0.69 -20.69 -7.86
CA THR A 24 -0.68 -22.13 -7.70
C THR A 24 0.15 -22.52 -6.48
N ALA A 25 -0.05 -23.71 -5.95
CA ALA A 25 0.75 -24.22 -4.84
C ALA A 25 2.17 -24.66 -5.27
N SER A 26 2.48 -24.64 -6.57
CA SER A 26 3.75 -25.14 -7.13
C SER A 26 4.84 -24.07 -7.28
N GLY A 27 4.54 -22.80 -7.01
CA GLY A 27 5.50 -21.71 -7.16
C GLY A 27 5.01 -20.40 -6.55
N PHE A 28 5.84 -19.35 -6.68
CA PHE A 28 5.55 -18.02 -6.12
C PHE A 28 4.91 -17.07 -7.13
N LEU A 29 5.01 -17.36 -8.44
CA LEU A 29 4.43 -16.47 -9.45
C LEU A 29 2.91 -16.36 -9.27
N GLN A 30 2.44 -15.12 -9.17
CA GLN A 30 1.04 -14.77 -8.99
C GLN A 30 0.57 -13.89 -10.14
N GLU A 31 -0.66 -14.12 -10.58
CA GLU A 31 -1.37 -13.22 -11.49
C GLU A 31 -2.27 -12.28 -10.68
N VAL A 32 -2.22 -10.99 -10.99
CA VAL A 32 -2.97 -9.96 -10.30
C VAL A 32 -3.85 -9.22 -11.29
N ALA A 33 -5.14 -9.15 -11.00
CA ALA A 33 -6.11 -8.34 -11.73
C ALA A 33 -6.64 -7.21 -10.83
N SER A 34 -6.53 -5.97 -11.29
CA SER A 34 -7.11 -4.79 -10.65
C SER A 34 -7.92 -4.00 -11.69
N GLY A 35 -9.24 -4.16 -11.69
CA GLY A 35 -10.09 -3.65 -12.76
C GLY A 35 -9.67 -4.22 -14.11
N LYS A 36 -9.28 -3.35 -15.05
CA LYS A 36 -8.77 -3.73 -16.38
C LYS A 36 -7.25 -3.98 -16.45
N HIS A 37 -6.53 -3.77 -15.36
CA HIS A 37 -5.08 -3.88 -15.32
C HIS A 37 -4.67 -5.28 -14.89
N HIS A 38 -3.68 -5.83 -15.57
CA HIS A 38 -3.07 -7.13 -15.28
C HIS A 38 -1.63 -6.91 -14.87
N LEU A 39 -1.26 -7.47 -13.74
CA LEU A 39 0.07 -7.39 -13.14
C LEU A 39 0.51 -8.80 -12.73
N GLN A 40 1.77 -8.95 -12.41
CA GLN A 40 2.31 -10.17 -11.83
C GLN A 40 3.07 -9.84 -10.55
N ALA A 41 3.18 -10.80 -9.66
CA ALA A 41 4.05 -10.75 -8.49
C ALA A 41 4.84 -12.05 -8.38
N ASP A 42 6.08 -11.98 -7.93
CA ASP A 42 6.93 -13.14 -7.71
C ASP A 42 7.86 -12.86 -6.51
N GLU A 43 8.55 -13.86 -6.06
CA GLU A 43 9.62 -13.72 -5.07
C GLU A 43 10.98 -13.73 -5.76
N PRO A 44 12.00 -13.09 -5.15
CA PRO A 44 13.36 -13.15 -5.67
C PRO A 44 13.91 -14.59 -5.60
N VAL A 45 14.89 -14.88 -6.43
CA VAL A 45 15.51 -16.23 -6.52
C VAL A 45 16.00 -16.74 -5.16
N ILE A 46 16.56 -15.86 -4.33
CA ILE A 46 17.04 -16.20 -2.99
C ILE A 46 15.92 -16.69 -2.05
N ALA A 47 14.68 -16.26 -2.31
CA ALA A 47 13.49 -16.69 -1.57
C ALA A 47 12.78 -17.89 -2.22
N GLY A 48 13.31 -18.42 -3.34
CA GLY A 48 12.77 -19.57 -4.05
C GLY A 48 11.84 -19.22 -5.23
N GLY A 49 11.66 -17.93 -5.57
CA GLY A 49 10.99 -17.46 -6.77
C GLY A 49 11.88 -17.45 -8.00
N ASN A 50 11.42 -16.81 -9.05
CA ASN A 50 12.16 -16.64 -10.32
C ASN A 50 12.52 -15.17 -10.60
N ASP A 51 12.19 -14.25 -9.71
CA ASP A 51 12.38 -12.80 -9.89
C ASP A 51 11.73 -12.29 -11.20
N ALA A 52 10.57 -12.86 -11.55
CA ALA A 52 9.86 -12.55 -12.79
C ALA A 52 9.01 -11.27 -12.68
N ALA A 53 8.76 -10.78 -11.46
CA ALA A 53 7.95 -9.62 -11.17
C ALA A 53 8.27 -9.05 -9.77
N PRO A 54 7.79 -7.83 -9.44
CA PRO A 54 7.96 -7.27 -8.09
C PRO A 54 7.40 -8.17 -7.00
N GLY A 55 8.08 -8.21 -5.86
CA GLY A 55 7.65 -8.95 -4.68
C GLY A 55 6.51 -8.27 -3.92
N PRO A 56 5.89 -8.96 -2.96
CA PRO A 56 4.76 -8.41 -2.19
C PRO A 56 5.09 -7.11 -1.45
N TYR A 57 6.28 -7.00 -0.86
CA TYR A 57 6.72 -5.77 -0.18
C TYR A 57 7.03 -4.65 -1.17
N ASP A 58 7.48 -4.96 -2.39
CA ASP A 58 7.65 -3.95 -3.43
C ASP A 58 6.32 -3.30 -3.79
N TYR A 59 5.22 -4.07 -3.83
CA TYR A 59 3.88 -3.52 -4.06
C TYR A 59 3.43 -2.57 -2.96
N LEU A 60 3.78 -2.81 -1.69
CA LEU A 60 3.53 -1.85 -0.60
C LEU A 60 4.30 -0.55 -0.81
N LEU A 61 5.58 -0.66 -1.17
CA LEU A 61 6.43 0.50 -1.45
C LEU A 61 5.97 1.25 -2.69
N ILE A 62 5.61 0.54 -3.77
CA ILE A 62 5.02 1.11 -4.99
C ILE A 62 3.75 1.88 -4.66
N GLY A 63 2.83 1.29 -3.89
CA GLY A 63 1.59 1.94 -3.48
C GLY A 63 1.84 3.25 -2.71
N LEU A 64 2.77 3.23 -1.76
CA LEU A 64 3.15 4.40 -0.98
C LEU A 64 3.82 5.46 -1.87
N GLY A 65 4.81 5.07 -2.69
CA GLY A 65 5.57 6.00 -3.53
C GLY A 65 4.70 6.67 -4.59
N VAL A 66 3.86 5.90 -5.30
CA VAL A 66 2.92 6.41 -6.30
C VAL A 66 1.92 7.37 -5.66
N CYS A 67 1.33 7.01 -4.52
CA CYS A 67 0.39 7.87 -3.82
C CYS A 67 1.03 9.18 -3.36
N THR A 68 2.25 9.12 -2.83
CA THR A 68 3.01 10.28 -2.40
C THR A 68 3.28 11.22 -3.57
N SER A 69 3.85 10.71 -4.67
CA SER A 69 4.12 11.49 -5.88
C SER A 69 2.87 12.14 -6.46
N MET A 70 1.77 11.37 -6.61
CA MET A 70 0.50 11.88 -7.10
C MET A 70 -0.08 12.99 -6.21
N THR A 71 0.03 12.83 -4.88
CA THR A 71 -0.49 13.81 -3.91
C THR A 71 0.28 15.13 -3.99
N VAL A 72 1.59 15.07 -4.04
CA VAL A 72 2.47 16.24 -4.18
C VAL A 72 2.23 16.94 -5.52
N GLY A 73 2.21 16.18 -6.62
CA GLY A 73 1.96 16.72 -7.96
C GLY A 73 0.57 17.35 -8.10
N LEU A 74 -0.46 16.75 -7.52
CA LEU A 74 -1.81 17.33 -7.52
C LEU A 74 -1.84 18.66 -6.76
N TYR A 75 -1.19 18.73 -5.60
CA TYR A 75 -1.13 19.98 -4.83
C TYR A 75 -0.40 21.09 -5.58
N ALA A 76 0.78 20.79 -6.14
CA ALA A 76 1.56 21.75 -6.92
C ALA A 76 0.76 22.29 -8.11
N ARG A 77 0.08 21.41 -8.87
CA ARG A 77 -0.79 21.83 -9.99
C ARG A 77 -1.93 22.75 -9.53
N ARG A 78 -2.61 22.43 -8.43
CA ARG A 78 -3.69 23.27 -7.88
C ARG A 78 -3.20 24.65 -7.45
N LYS A 79 -1.95 24.74 -6.98
CA LYS A 79 -1.30 25.99 -6.58
C LYS A 79 -0.61 26.70 -7.73
N GLN A 80 -0.57 26.08 -8.90
CA GLN A 80 0.18 26.58 -10.07
C GLN A 80 1.66 26.82 -9.74
N TRP A 81 2.25 25.96 -8.89
CA TRP A 81 3.66 26.03 -8.54
C TRP A 81 4.52 25.32 -9.59
N PRO A 82 5.70 25.86 -9.89
CA PRO A 82 6.56 25.38 -10.97
C PRO A 82 7.36 24.11 -10.58
N LEU A 83 6.66 23.11 -10.08
CA LEU A 83 7.21 21.79 -9.84
C LEU A 83 7.31 21.03 -11.18
N GLU A 84 8.49 20.54 -11.52
CA GLU A 84 8.76 19.84 -12.77
C GLU A 84 8.76 18.33 -12.60
N ASN A 85 9.58 17.81 -11.66
CA ASN A 85 9.68 16.38 -11.42
C ASN A 85 9.60 16.03 -9.92
N ILE A 86 9.16 14.82 -9.68
CA ILE A 86 9.05 14.22 -8.34
C ILE A 86 9.66 12.83 -8.42
N THR A 87 10.72 12.60 -7.69
CA THR A 87 11.31 11.27 -7.50
C THR A 87 11.08 10.83 -6.07
N VAL A 88 10.50 9.65 -5.88
CA VAL A 88 10.27 9.05 -4.56
C VAL A 88 10.99 7.72 -4.50
N SER A 89 12.03 7.63 -3.68
CA SER A 89 12.81 6.42 -3.45
C SER A 89 12.48 5.85 -2.08
N LEU A 90 12.12 4.56 -2.04
CA LEU A 90 11.69 3.92 -0.80
C LEU A 90 12.51 2.66 -0.54
N SER A 91 12.71 2.36 0.73
CA SER A 91 13.27 1.10 1.18
C SER A 91 12.54 0.60 2.42
N HIS A 92 12.46 -0.73 2.54
CA HIS A 92 11.88 -1.41 3.69
C HIS A 92 12.97 -2.13 4.47
N SER A 93 12.88 -2.07 5.79
CA SER A 93 13.76 -2.80 6.70
C SER A 93 13.00 -3.18 7.98
N ARG A 94 13.56 -4.11 8.74
CA ARG A 94 13.09 -4.42 10.09
C ARG A 94 14.12 -3.94 11.11
N ILE A 95 13.65 -3.20 12.10
CA ILE A 95 14.48 -2.65 13.16
C ILE A 95 13.98 -3.11 14.53
N HIS A 96 14.84 -3.09 15.54
CA HIS A 96 14.39 -3.26 16.91
C HIS A 96 13.58 -2.04 17.37
N ALA A 97 12.46 -2.26 18.05
CA ALA A 97 11.60 -1.19 18.55
C ALA A 97 12.34 -0.19 19.46
N LYS A 98 13.31 -0.67 20.24
CA LYS A 98 14.18 0.16 21.09
C LYS A 98 15.02 1.18 20.32
N ASP A 99 15.31 0.91 19.03
CA ASP A 99 16.12 1.78 18.17
C ASP A 99 15.26 2.84 17.44
N CYS A 100 13.94 2.85 17.71
CA CYS A 100 13.02 3.84 17.18
C CYS A 100 12.58 4.82 18.27
N GLU A 101 13.11 6.04 18.23
CA GLU A 101 12.78 7.09 19.20
C GLU A 101 11.33 7.56 19.08
N GLU A 102 10.82 7.66 17.84
CA GLU A 102 9.49 8.19 17.49
C GLU A 102 8.36 7.15 17.57
N CYS A 103 8.69 5.86 17.76
CA CYS A 103 7.69 4.79 17.75
C CYS A 103 7.03 4.62 19.12
N GLU A 104 5.72 4.30 19.11
CA GLU A 104 4.96 3.98 20.32
C GLU A 104 5.35 2.61 20.90
N THR A 105 5.54 1.61 20.04
CA THR A 105 6.02 0.28 20.43
C THR A 105 7.48 0.35 20.88
N LYS A 106 7.79 -0.21 22.05
CA LYS A 106 9.14 -0.17 22.65
C LYS A 106 9.83 -1.51 22.71
N GLU A 107 9.12 -2.61 22.45
CA GLU A 107 9.65 -3.96 22.48
C GLU A 107 9.41 -4.72 21.17
N GLY A 108 10.30 -5.64 20.82
CA GLY A 108 10.20 -6.46 19.62
C GLY A 108 10.79 -5.81 18.37
N MET A 109 10.28 -6.24 17.21
CA MET A 109 10.71 -5.75 15.89
C MET A 109 9.62 -4.90 15.26
N LEU A 110 10.03 -3.87 14.55
CA LEU A 110 9.16 -2.99 13.77
C LEU A 110 9.57 -3.02 12.30
N ASP A 111 8.57 -2.91 11.44
CA ASP A 111 8.79 -2.62 10.03
C ASP A 111 9.03 -1.10 9.85
N ARG A 112 10.10 -0.78 9.14
CA ARG A 112 10.48 0.61 8.85
C ARG A 112 10.50 0.82 7.34
N ILE A 113 9.86 1.88 6.90
CA ILE A 113 9.91 2.34 5.50
C ILE A 113 10.58 3.71 5.48
N ASP A 114 11.77 3.77 4.89
CA ASP A 114 12.47 5.02 4.65
C ASP A 114 12.05 5.55 3.27
N THR A 115 11.75 6.85 3.19
CA THR A 115 11.27 7.51 1.99
C THR A 115 12.08 8.77 1.73
N ASN A 116 12.81 8.81 0.62
CA ASN A 116 13.51 9.98 0.11
C ASN A 116 12.71 10.60 -1.04
N ILE A 117 12.46 11.90 -0.97
CA ILE A 117 11.70 12.65 -1.97
C ILE A 117 12.60 13.74 -2.55
N GLU A 118 12.78 13.70 -3.86
CA GLU A 118 13.45 14.73 -4.62
C GLU A 118 12.41 15.50 -5.45
N LEU A 119 12.43 16.82 -5.32
CA LEU A 119 11.56 17.75 -6.04
C LEU A 119 12.42 18.67 -6.89
N THR A 120 12.18 18.69 -8.20
CA THR A 120 12.88 19.59 -9.12
C THR A 120 11.95 20.61 -9.76
N GLY A 121 12.50 21.76 -10.12
CA GLY A 121 11.80 22.91 -10.66
C GLY A 121 12.21 24.19 -9.92
N PRO A 122 11.88 25.37 -10.45
CA PRO A 122 12.21 26.67 -9.83
C PRO A 122 11.28 26.99 -8.63
N LEU A 123 11.30 26.11 -7.62
CA LEU A 123 10.53 26.25 -6.39
C LEU A 123 11.22 27.19 -5.41
N THR A 124 10.45 28.00 -4.68
CA THR A 124 11.00 28.71 -3.52
C THR A 124 11.22 27.73 -2.35
N PRO A 125 12.08 28.07 -1.38
CA PRO A 125 12.26 27.23 -0.18
C PRO A 125 10.96 26.95 0.56
N GLU A 126 10.05 27.91 0.63
CA GLU A 126 8.75 27.79 1.28
C GLU A 126 7.82 26.83 0.51
N GLN A 127 7.84 26.90 -0.83
CA GLN A 127 7.08 25.97 -1.68
C GLN A 127 7.61 24.55 -1.51
N HIS A 128 8.93 24.36 -1.52
CA HIS A 128 9.57 23.08 -1.31
C HIS A 128 9.18 22.49 0.06
N ALA A 129 9.36 23.26 1.14
CA ALA A 129 8.98 22.84 2.50
C ALA A 129 7.51 22.44 2.58
N LYS A 130 6.62 23.21 1.95
CA LYS A 130 5.20 22.91 1.92
C LYS A 130 4.88 21.62 1.17
N LEU A 131 5.54 21.35 0.06
CA LEU A 131 5.35 20.11 -0.69
C LEU A 131 5.81 18.89 0.12
N MET A 132 6.87 19.01 0.93
CA MET A 132 7.30 17.96 1.85
C MET A 132 6.26 17.67 2.95
N GLU A 133 5.61 18.71 3.50
CA GLU A 133 4.49 18.50 4.42
C GLU A 133 3.29 17.78 3.75
N ILE A 134 3.03 18.10 2.49
CA ILE A 134 1.95 17.48 1.71
C ILE A 134 2.26 16.01 1.42
N ALA A 135 3.51 15.67 1.15
CA ALA A 135 3.95 14.29 0.94
C ALA A 135 3.55 13.39 2.13
N ALA A 136 3.77 13.86 3.35
CA ALA A 136 3.39 13.12 4.58
C ALA A 136 1.86 12.96 4.77
N LYS A 137 1.05 13.65 3.98
CA LYS A 137 -0.43 13.60 4.05
C LYS A 137 -1.07 12.70 2.99
N CYS A 138 -0.27 11.94 2.22
CA CYS A 138 -0.84 11.08 1.20
C CYS A 138 -1.74 10.00 1.86
N PRO A 139 -2.86 9.62 1.22
CA PRO A 139 -3.81 8.66 1.80
C PRO A 139 -3.18 7.32 2.20
N VAL A 140 -2.30 6.74 1.37
CA VAL A 140 -1.64 5.47 1.67
C VAL A 140 -0.71 5.61 2.88
N HIS A 141 0.05 6.71 3.01
CA HIS A 141 0.87 6.97 4.20
C HIS A 141 0.01 6.98 5.47
N ARG A 142 -1.13 7.67 5.43
CA ARG A 142 -2.06 7.72 6.57
C ARG A 142 -2.63 6.36 6.92
N THR A 143 -2.98 5.56 5.91
CA THR A 143 -3.46 4.19 6.10
C THR A 143 -2.41 3.31 6.75
N LEU A 144 -1.17 3.34 6.26
CA LEU A 144 -0.08 2.52 6.82
C LEU A 144 0.30 2.90 8.26
N LYS A 145 0.04 4.15 8.67
CA LYS A 145 0.25 4.63 10.05
C LYS A 145 -0.96 4.45 10.96
N SER A 146 -2.09 3.99 10.45
CA SER A 146 -3.30 3.76 11.23
C SER A 146 -3.48 2.29 11.57
N GLU A 147 -4.39 2.00 12.50
CA GLU A 147 -4.85 0.63 12.70
C GLU A 147 -5.58 0.12 11.46
N ILE A 148 -5.22 -1.09 11.00
CA ILE A 148 -5.84 -1.74 9.85
C ILE A 148 -6.54 -3.02 10.31
N ASN A 149 -7.85 -3.10 10.12
CA ASN A 149 -8.61 -4.31 10.41
C ASN A 149 -8.66 -5.22 9.16
N ILE A 150 -7.85 -6.27 9.17
CA ILE A 150 -7.80 -7.28 8.09
C ILE A 150 -8.66 -8.48 8.51
N ARG A 151 -9.67 -8.80 7.70
CA ARG A 151 -10.61 -9.88 7.98
C ARG A 151 -10.47 -11.00 6.94
N LEU A 152 -10.15 -12.21 7.40
CA LEU A 152 -10.06 -13.40 6.57
C LEU A 152 -11.41 -14.14 6.56
N ARG A 153 -11.83 -14.58 5.37
CA ARG A 153 -13.03 -15.40 5.19
C ARG A 153 -12.76 -16.45 4.12
N ALA A 154 -13.19 -17.70 4.39
CA ALA A 154 -13.23 -18.71 3.35
C ALA A 154 -14.39 -18.45 2.40
N ASP A 155 -14.19 -18.65 1.08
CA ASP A 155 -15.27 -18.60 0.13
C ASP A 155 -16.09 -19.91 0.24
N PRO A 156 -17.39 -19.86 0.57
CA PRO A 156 -18.21 -21.05 0.73
C PRO A 156 -18.44 -21.83 -0.59
N ALA A 157 -18.20 -21.21 -1.75
CA ALA A 157 -18.28 -21.86 -3.04
C ALA A 157 -17.07 -22.75 -3.37
N ALA A 158 -15.98 -22.64 -2.62
CA ALA A 158 -14.75 -23.43 -2.79
C ALA A 158 -14.79 -24.74 -1.96
N ARG A 159 -15.90 -25.48 -2.00
CA ARG A 159 -15.92 -26.85 -1.46
C ARG A 159 -15.39 -27.82 -2.50
N PRO A 160 -14.55 -28.80 -2.09
CA PRO A 160 -14.09 -29.87 -2.99
C PRO A 160 -15.23 -30.73 -3.47
#